data_42cd3e8ca4ad97bb69f2e731dac60021
#
_entry.id   42cd3e8ca4ad97bb69f2e731dac60021
#
_cell.length_a   1.000
_cell.length_b   1.000
_cell.length_c   1.000
_cell.angle_alpha   90.00
_cell.angle_beta   90.00
_cell.angle_gamma   90.00
#
_symmetry.space_group_name_H-M   'P 1'
#
loop_
_entity.id
_entity.type
_entity.pdbx_description
1 polymer ?
#
loop_
_entity_poly.entity_id
_entity_poly.type
_entity_poly.pdbx_seq_one_letter_code
_entity_poly.pdbx_strand_id
1 'polypeptide(L)'
;MSKWKYSALLAVSLLASACGLSAEDADSAIDTVKIAAKTDVPPGTKLVVAEQNATQSLPWNLANAGKDTPYAVEFADFSGGAAVIEALRSGAADVGSIGEAPVPIAVDSGVTDLVTIGLQANPGTSGGYYLVARPNSGITSIEQLRGKKVAYPPGSGRHMVTAALLKKHGLDLKTDVQPVELAGAEVVPTFAAGAVDAAIVLGNQYYQLGEPPVLGDGTGINTGIQTLIVHKDVLNDPAKAAAIGDYVGRAVAANNWKDTHADEWISEYYVKQQGITFEQGKKLYEVDGLASYYPIDADSTALFQTVADGLFETRTTKTHVDVKPYVDGRYNAIVTAQNELDGVQPKPISS
;
A
#
# COMPACT_ATOMS: atom_id res chain seq x y z
N MET A 1 50.74 -34.73 49.82
CA MET A 1 50.88 -34.39 51.25
C MET A 1 49.99 -33.20 51.50
N SER A 2 48.86 -33.48 52.19
CA SER A 2 48.46 -32.89 53.47
C SER A 2 48.08 -31.40 53.42
N LYS A 3 47.00 -30.94 53.94
CA LYS A 3 45.87 -31.26 54.84
C LYS A 3 44.86 -30.10 54.69
N TRP A 4 43.64 -30.28 54.50
CA TRP A 4 42.47 -30.13 55.39
C TRP A 4 42.52 -28.99 56.44
N LYS A 5 41.54 -28.04 56.40
CA LYS A 5 40.73 -27.71 57.58
C LYS A 5 39.48 -26.90 57.22
N TYR A 6 38.40 -27.35 57.86
CA TYR A 6 37.07 -26.78 57.94
C TYR A 6 36.96 -25.49 58.76
N SER A 7 35.96 -24.68 58.53
CA SER A 7 35.10 -23.96 59.50
C SER A 7 34.46 -22.76 58.77
N ALA A 8 33.25 -22.30 58.95
CA ALA A 8 32.10 -22.62 59.74
C ALA A 8 30.96 -21.80 59.15
N LEU A 9 29.77 -22.30 59.22
CA LEU A 9 28.52 -21.64 58.87
C LEU A 9 28.29 -20.37 59.73
N LEU A 10 27.84 -19.29 59.07
CA LEU A 10 27.00 -18.26 59.72
C LEU A 10 25.81 -18.04 58.84
N ALA A 11 24.67 -18.54 59.28
CA ALA A 11 23.37 -18.23 58.72
C ALA A 11 22.94 -16.83 59.15
N VAL A 12 22.77 -15.92 58.20
CA VAL A 12 22.07 -14.64 58.43
C VAL A 12 20.75 -14.77 57.67
N SER A 13 19.70 -14.99 58.42
CA SER A 13 18.31 -14.89 57.95
C SER A 13 17.94 -13.40 57.76
N LEU A 14 17.93 -12.95 56.52
CA LEU A 14 17.29 -11.72 56.10
C LEU A 14 15.87 -12.05 55.63
N LEU A 15 14.90 -11.66 56.43
CA LEU A 15 13.51 -11.54 56.05
C LEU A 15 13.39 -10.47 54.97
N ALA A 16 13.30 -10.89 53.69
CA ALA A 16 12.83 -10.04 52.64
C ALA A 16 11.32 -10.18 52.53
N SER A 17 10.62 -9.09 52.90
CA SER A 17 9.20 -8.95 52.60
C SER A 17 9.02 -9.00 51.09
N ALA A 18 8.46 -10.08 50.62
CA ALA A 18 8.02 -10.23 49.25
C ALA A 18 6.75 -9.36 49.08
N CYS A 19 6.90 -8.15 48.54
CA CYS A 19 5.81 -7.55 47.77
C CYS A 19 5.64 -8.43 46.54
N GLY A 20 4.56 -9.18 46.54
CA GLY A 20 4.16 -9.95 45.39
C GLY A 20 3.78 -9.00 44.24
N LEU A 21 4.70 -8.84 43.33
CA LEU A 21 4.37 -8.50 41.95
C LEU A 21 4.08 -9.84 41.28
N SER A 22 2.79 -10.14 41.14
CA SER A 22 2.32 -11.23 40.32
C SER A 22 2.79 -10.99 38.88
N ALA A 23 3.44 -11.96 38.32
CA ALA A 23 3.86 -11.98 36.92
C ALA A 23 2.65 -12.24 35.99
N GLU A 24 1.51 -11.60 36.27
CA GLU A 24 0.25 -11.78 35.52
C GLU A 24 -0.22 -10.55 34.74
N ASP A 25 0.57 -9.46 34.66
CA ASP A 25 0.15 -8.24 33.95
C ASP A 25 1.11 -7.80 32.84
N ALA A 26 1.73 -8.73 32.12
CA ALA A 26 2.53 -8.40 30.94
C ALA A 26 2.00 -9.07 29.66
N ASP A 27 0.78 -9.56 29.66
CA ASP A 27 0.05 -9.82 28.42
C ASP A 27 -0.69 -8.52 28.08
N SER A 28 0.04 -7.53 27.51
CA SER A 28 -0.61 -6.44 26.81
C SER A 28 -1.44 -7.12 25.72
N ALA A 29 -2.74 -7.23 25.98
CA ALA A 29 -3.68 -7.85 25.06
C ALA A 29 -3.50 -7.15 23.70
N ILE A 30 -2.82 -7.80 22.76
CA ILE A 30 -2.74 -7.34 21.39
C ILE A 30 -4.18 -7.22 20.94
N ASP A 31 -4.60 -6.00 20.64
CA ASP A 31 -5.98 -5.72 20.24
C ASP A 31 -6.25 -6.48 18.94
N THR A 32 -7.08 -7.51 19.04
CA THR A 32 -7.37 -8.39 17.91
C THR A 32 -8.62 -7.90 17.23
N VAL A 33 -8.53 -7.58 15.94
CA VAL A 33 -9.71 -7.18 15.14
C VAL A 33 -10.77 -8.27 15.15
N LYS A 34 -12.04 -7.84 15.19
CA LYS A 34 -13.19 -8.74 15.04
C LYS A 34 -13.51 -8.92 13.57
N ILE A 35 -13.88 -10.12 13.17
CA ILE A 35 -14.23 -10.45 11.78
C ILE A 35 -15.74 -10.64 11.69
N ALA A 36 -16.37 -9.83 10.83
CA ALA A 36 -17.83 -9.78 10.68
C ALA A 36 -18.41 -11.07 10.09
N ALA A 37 -17.76 -11.62 9.07
CA ALA A 37 -18.20 -12.83 8.38
C ALA A 37 -17.05 -13.83 8.29
N LYS A 38 -17.19 -14.97 8.97
CA LYS A 38 -16.24 -16.08 8.82
C LYS A 38 -16.64 -16.93 7.63
N THR A 39 -15.71 -17.18 6.73
CA THR A 39 -15.89 -18.08 5.60
C THR A 39 -15.42 -19.48 6.00
N ASP A 40 -16.19 -20.50 5.65
CA ASP A 40 -15.79 -21.88 5.86
C ASP A 40 -14.70 -22.26 4.86
N VAL A 41 -13.46 -22.25 5.31
CA VAL A 41 -12.29 -22.54 4.48
C VAL A 41 -11.79 -23.94 4.81
N PRO A 42 -11.63 -24.82 3.82
CA PRO A 42 -11.12 -26.19 4.04
C PRO A 42 -9.74 -26.18 4.71
N PRO A 43 -9.52 -27.07 5.71
CA PRO A 43 -8.21 -27.18 6.37
C PRO A 43 -7.09 -27.49 5.37
N GLY A 44 -5.91 -26.89 5.61
CA GLY A 44 -4.73 -27.05 4.75
C GLY A 44 -4.70 -26.18 3.51
N THR A 45 -5.71 -25.34 3.30
CA THR A 45 -5.66 -24.30 2.28
C THR A 45 -4.52 -23.33 2.58
N LYS A 46 -3.85 -22.83 1.55
CA LYS A 46 -2.78 -21.85 1.65
C LYS A 46 -3.04 -20.73 0.66
N LEU A 47 -2.86 -19.47 1.10
CA LEU A 47 -2.84 -18.30 0.24
C LEU A 47 -1.45 -17.66 0.22
N VAL A 48 -1.00 -17.26 -0.96
CA VAL A 48 0.17 -16.41 -1.14
C VAL A 48 -0.33 -15.04 -1.60
N VAL A 49 -0.02 -14.01 -0.81
CA VAL A 49 -0.39 -12.61 -1.08
C VAL A 49 0.84 -11.85 -1.54
N ALA A 50 0.84 -11.43 -2.79
CA ALA A 50 1.87 -10.58 -3.36
C ALA A 50 1.57 -9.11 -3.03
N GLU A 51 2.54 -8.41 -2.44
CA GLU A 51 2.40 -7.03 -1.99
C GLU A 51 3.61 -6.17 -2.35
N GLN A 52 3.56 -4.89 -1.99
CA GLN A 52 4.66 -3.95 -2.12
C GLN A 52 4.80 -3.18 -0.81
N ASN A 53 6.04 -3.06 -0.30
CA ASN A 53 6.35 -2.27 0.91
C ASN A 53 5.51 -2.66 2.14
N ALA A 54 5.22 -3.93 2.31
CA ALA A 54 4.44 -4.49 3.43
C ALA A 54 3.06 -3.81 3.65
N THR A 55 2.43 -3.36 2.58
CA THR A 55 1.15 -2.63 2.67
C THR A 55 -0.02 -3.51 3.14
N GLN A 56 0.10 -4.83 3.02
CA GLN A 56 -0.88 -5.80 3.50
C GLN A 56 -0.39 -6.51 4.78
N SER A 57 0.85 -7.00 4.78
CA SER A 57 1.41 -7.79 5.90
C SER A 57 1.57 -6.97 7.18
N LEU A 58 1.98 -5.71 7.08
CA LEU A 58 2.19 -4.90 8.28
C LEU A 58 0.88 -4.63 9.04
N PRO A 59 -0.19 -4.06 8.43
CA PRO A 59 -1.46 -3.88 9.15
C PRO A 59 -2.08 -5.22 9.57
N TRP A 60 -1.94 -6.28 8.78
CA TRP A 60 -2.37 -7.63 9.15
C TRP A 60 -1.74 -8.11 10.45
N ASN A 61 -0.43 -7.92 10.61
CA ASN A 61 0.30 -8.34 11.80
C ASN A 61 -0.01 -7.45 13.01
N LEU A 62 -0.04 -6.13 12.84
CA LEU A 62 -0.35 -5.18 13.91
C LEU A 62 -1.76 -5.38 14.47
N ALA A 63 -2.74 -5.54 13.59
CA ALA A 63 -4.12 -5.79 13.94
C ALA A 63 -4.40 -7.25 14.39
N ASN A 64 -3.37 -8.11 14.39
CA ASN A 64 -3.50 -9.54 14.66
C ASN A 64 -4.63 -10.21 13.84
N ALA A 65 -4.79 -9.77 12.58
CA ALA A 65 -5.89 -10.18 11.72
C ALA A 65 -5.82 -11.66 11.30
N GLY A 66 -4.63 -12.27 11.40
CA GLY A 66 -4.41 -13.69 11.14
C GLY A 66 -4.82 -14.62 12.28
N LYS A 67 -5.23 -14.10 13.45
CA LYS A 67 -5.64 -14.93 14.57
C LYS A 67 -6.85 -15.78 14.18
N ASP A 68 -6.79 -17.05 14.55
CA ASP A 68 -7.84 -18.05 14.30
C ASP A 68 -8.17 -18.28 12.80
N THR A 69 -7.25 -17.95 11.87
CA THR A 69 -7.41 -18.37 10.47
C THR A 69 -7.29 -19.89 10.36
N PRO A 70 -8.24 -20.58 9.69
CA PRO A 70 -8.13 -22.04 9.50
C PRO A 70 -7.18 -22.43 8.35
N TYR A 71 -6.54 -21.45 7.69
CA TYR A 71 -5.64 -21.62 6.56
C TYR A 71 -4.36 -20.79 6.75
N ALA A 72 -3.32 -21.09 5.98
CA ALA A 72 -2.07 -20.34 6.01
C ALA A 72 -2.09 -19.16 5.05
N VAL A 73 -1.63 -17.99 5.52
CA VAL A 73 -1.37 -16.82 4.67
C VAL A 73 0.13 -16.55 4.66
N GLU A 74 0.70 -16.45 3.47
CA GLU A 74 2.10 -16.07 3.24
C GLU A 74 2.13 -14.77 2.45
N PHE A 75 2.92 -13.80 2.91
CA PHE A 75 3.11 -12.53 2.21
C PHE A 75 4.44 -12.54 1.48
N ALA A 76 4.42 -12.10 0.22
CA ALA A 76 5.60 -11.98 -0.63
C ALA A 76 5.72 -10.56 -1.16
N ASP A 77 6.84 -9.88 -0.87
CA ASP A 77 7.07 -8.48 -1.26
C ASP A 77 7.72 -8.39 -2.65
N PHE A 78 7.22 -7.50 -3.49
CA PHE A 78 7.67 -7.28 -4.85
C PHE A 78 8.00 -5.81 -5.11
N SER A 79 8.93 -5.56 -6.01
CA SER A 79 9.44 -4.21 -6.31
C SER A 79 8.48 -3.30 -7.10
N GLY A 80 7.35 -3.82 -7.57
CA GLY A 80 6.38 -3.05 -8.35
C GLY A 80 5.22 -3.87 -8.88
N GLY A 81 4.17 -3.19 -9.35
CA GLY A 81 2.92 -3.81 -9.81
C GLY A 81 3.08 -4.81 -10.95
N ALA A 82 4.01 -4.57 -11.88
CA ALA A 82 4.29 -5.51 -12.96
C ALA A 82 4.82 -6.87 -12.45
N ALA A 83 5.67 -6.86 -11.41
CA ALA A 83 6.17 -8.08 -10.80
C ALA A 83 5.07 -8.83 -10.02
N VAL A 84 4.17 -8.11 -9.37
CA VAL A 84 2.97 -8.71 -8.73
C VAL A 84 2.08 -9.37 -9.78
N ILE A 85 1.82 -8.71 -10.91
CA ILE A 85 1.02 -9.27 -12.02
C ILE A 85 1.66 -10.54 -12.55
N GLU A 86 2.97 -10.57 -12.73
CA GLU A 86 3.68 -11.76 -13.19
C GLU A 86 3.60 -12.91 -12.17
N ALA A 87 3.71 -12.61 -10.88
CA ALA A 87 3.54 -13.60 -9.81
C ALA A 87 2.14 -14.25 -9.84
N LEU A 88 1.10 -13.46 -10.06
CA LEU A 88 -0.27 -13.99 -10.21
C LEU A 88 -0.42 -14.86 -11.44
N ARG A 89 0.09 -14.42 -12.59
CA ARG A 89 -0.03 -15.13 -13.87
C ARG A 89 0.79 -16.42 -13.90
N SER A 90 1.92 -16.47 -13.20
CA SER A 90 2.72 -17.68 -13.03
C SER A 90 2.18 -18.64 -11.98
N GLY A 91 1.17 -18.23 -11.19
CA GLY A 91 0.66 -19.01 -10.05
C GLY A 91 1.58 -18.99 -8.82
N ALA A 92 2.58 -18.11 -8.79
CA ALA A 92 3.43 -17.90 -7.61
C ALA A 92 2.71 -17.15 -6.48
N ALA A 93 1.66 -16.41 -6.80
CA ALA A 93 0.77 -15.77 -5.83
C ALA A 93 -0.71 -16.00 -6.20
N ASP A 94 -1.56 -15.98 -5.19
CA ASP A 94 -3.02 -16.13 -5.32
C ASP A 94 -3.74 -14.78 -5.35
N VAL A 95 -3.29 -13.83 -4.52
CA VAL A 95 -3.82 -12.46 -4.42
C VAL A 95 -2.67 -11.48 -4.62
N GLY A 96 -2.90 -10.39 -5.33
CA GLY A 96 -1.96 -9.30 -5.48
C GLY A 96 -2.53 -7.99 -4.96
N SER A 97 -1.73 -7.23 -4.23
CA SER A 97 -2.06 -5.85 -3.82
C SER A 97 -1.22 -4.88 -4.63
N ILE A 98 -1.86 -4.06 -5.46
CA ILE A 98 -1.19 -3.09 -6.34
C ILE A 98 -1.95 -1.77 -6.40
N GLY A 99 -1.25 -0.70 -6.80
CA GLY A 99 -1.87 0.60 -7.07
C GLY A 99 -2.80 0.58 -8.30
N GLU A 100 -3.30 1.74 -8.61
CA GLU A 100 -4.37 1.97 -9.60
C GLU A 100 -3.97 1.71 -11.06
N ALA A 101 -2.77 2.14 -11.45
CA ALA A 101 -2.36 2.17 -12.86
C ALA A 101 -1.99 0.81 -13.48
N PRO A 102 -1.39 -0.16 -12.75
CA PRO A 102 -0.90 -1.40 -13.36
C PRO A 102 -1.98 -2.24 -14.05
N VAL A 103 -3.22 -2.28 -13.53
CA VAL A 103 -4.30 -3.10 -14.13
C VAL A 103 -4.68 -2.59 -15.52
N PRO A 104 -5.08 -1.31 -15.72
CA PRO A 104 -5.39 -0.82 -17.05
C PRO A 104 -4.21 -0.94 -18.03
N ILE A 105 -2.98 -0.75 -17.58
CA ILE A 105 -1.78 -0.90 -18.41
C ILE A 105 -1.58 -2.36 -18.85
N ALA A 106 -1.78 -3.30 -17.95
CA ALA A 106 -1.69 -4.73 -18.27
C ALA A 106 -2.77 -5.12 -19.31
N VAL A 107 -4.00 -4.62 -19.15
CA VAL A 107 -5.11 -4.83 -20.10
C VAL A 107 -4.76 -4.25 -21.48
N ASP A 108 -4.26 -3.00 -21.55
CA ASP A 108 -3.78 -2.39 -22.80
C ASP A 108 -2.68 -3.23 -23.50
N SER A 109 -1.89 -3.96 -22.70
CA SER A 109 -0.85 -4.87 -23.17
C SER A 109 -1.35 -6.28 -23.49
N GLY A 110 -2.67 -6.54 -23.41
CA GLY A 110 -3.30 -7.81 -23.77
C GLY A 110 -3.45 -8.80 -22.60
N VAL A 111 -3.21 -8.40 -21.35
CA VAL A 111 -3.45 -9.22 -20.17
C VAL A 111 -4.92 -9.12 -19.80
N THR A 112 -5.69 -10.21 -20.00
CA THR A 112 -7.15 -10.22 -19.81
C THR A 112 -7.61 -11.25 -18.77
N ASP A 113 -6.69 -11.94 -18.14
CA ASP A 113 -6.88 -13.05 -17.20
C ASP A 113 -6.89 -12.62 -15.73
N LEU A 114 -6.71 -11.33 -15.45
CA LEU A 114 -6.78 -10.77 -14.10
C LEU A 114 -8.14 -10.13 -13.82
N VAL A 115 -8.51 -10.09 -12.54
CA VAL A 115 -9.71 -9.41 -12.08
C VAL A 115 -9.49 -8.78 -10.70
N THR A 116 -10.02 -7.56 -10.54
CA THR A 116 -10.00 -6.81 -9.27
C THR A 116 -11.17 -7.29 -8.41
N ILE A 117 -10.87 -7.75 -7.20
CA ILE A 117 -11.84 -8.30 -6.23
C ILE A 117 -12.00 -7.45 -4.97
N GLY A 118 -11.15 -6.45 -4.79
CA GLY A 118 -11.20 -5.47 -3.71
C GLY A 118 -10.64 -4.14 -4.18
N LEU A 119 -11.26 -3.06 -3.77
CA LEU A 119 -10.89 -1.71 -4.13
C LEU A 119 -10.84 -0.84 -2.89
N GLN A 120 -9.67 -0.28 -2.59
CA GLN A 120 -9.51 0.80 -1.63
C GLN A 120 -9.42 2.12 -2.38
N ALA A 121 -9.94 3.19 -1.79
CA ALA A 121 -9.76 4.54 -2.30
C ALA A 121 -9.80 5.56 -1.17
N ASN A 122 -9.23 6.73 -1.42
CA ASN A 122 -9.41 7.91 -0.60
C ASN A 122 -9.65 9.13 -1.51
N PRO A 123 -10.87 9.29 -2.02
CA PRO A 123 -11.19 10.36 -2.95
C PRO A 123 -10.87 11.74 -2.39
N GLY A 124 -10.27 12.60 -3.21
CA GLY A 124 -9.99 14.00 -2.87
C GLY A 124 -8.66 14.26 -2.15
N THR A 125 -7.79 13.24 -2.02
CA THR A 125 -6.45 13.42 -1.44
C THR A 125 -5.37 13.55 -2.51
N SER A 126 -4.16 14.03 -2.09
CA SER A 126 -3.02 14.18 -3.01
C SER A 126 -2.33 12.86 -3.35
N GLY A 127 -2.59 11.81 -2.57
CA GLY A 127 -1.96 10.50 -2.73
C GLY A 127 -0.45 10.49 -2.50
N GLY A 128 0.10 11.50 -1.79
CA GLY A 128 1.51 11.52 -1.40
C GLY A 128 2.52 11.51 -2.55
N TYR A 129 2.14 11.95 -3.76
CA TYR A 129 3.04 12.05 -4.91
C TYR A 129 3.49 13.50 -5.11
N TYR A 130 4.80 13.74 -5.11
CA TYR A 130 5.39 15.06 -5.27
C TYR A 130 6.31 15.11 -6.49
N LEU A 131 6.02 16.00 -7.45
CA LEU A 131 6.96 16.37 -8.51
C LEU A 131 7.91 17.41 -7.94
N VAL A 132 9.17 17.04 -7.78
CA VAL A 132 10.18 17.87 -7.12
C VAL A 132 11.28 18.29 -8.09
N ALA A 133 11.80 19.50 -7.91
CA ALA A 133 12.97 20.00 -8.64
C ALA A 133 14.24 19.72 -7.86
N ARG A 134 15.35 19.52 -8.58
CA ARG A 134 16.69 19.41 -7.97
C ARG A 134 17.03 20.69 -7.19
N PRO A 135 17.49 20.58 -5.92
CA PRO A 135 17.93 21.74 -5.15
C PRO A 135 18.96 22.58 -5.90
N ASN A 136 18.86 23.89 -5.79
CA ASN A 136 19.76 24.86 -6.43
C ASN A 136 19.76 24.83 -7.96
N SER A 137 18.78 24.20 -8.61
CA SER A 137 18.65 24.18 -10.09
C SER A 137 18.08 25.48 -10.67
N GLY A 138 17.48 26.33 -9.83
CA GLY A 138 16.72 27.51 -10.27
C GLY A 138 15.35 27.19 -10.89
N ILE A 139 14.93 25.91 -10.89
CA ILE A 139 13.61 25.48 -11.37
C ILE A 139 12.59 25.70 -10.25
N THR A 140 11.59 26.51 -10.51
CA THR A 140 10.56 26.92 -9.54
C THR A 140 9.14 26.71 -10.08
N SER A 141 8.99 26.28 -11.34
CA SER A 141 7.68 26.00 -11.94
C SER A 141 7.76 24.82 -12.92
N ILE A 142 6.61 24.20 -13.21
CA ILE A 142 6.51 23.06 -14.13
C ILE A 142 6.86 23.48 -15.57
N GLU A 143 6.53 24.69 -15.99
CA GLU A 143 6.82 25.20 -17.34
C GLU A 143 8.33 25.25 -17.63
N GLN A 144 9.15 25.45 -16.59
CA GLN A 144 10.62 25.45 -16.71
C GLN A 144 11.22 24.05 -16.90
N LEU A 145 10.39 23.00 -16.84
CA LEU A 145 10.82 21.64 -17.15
C LEU A 145 10.98 21.38 -18.66
N ARG A 146 10.59 22.33 -19.53
CA ARG A 146 10.79 22.21 -20.98
C ARG A 146 12.27 21.94 -21.30
N GLY A 147 12.53 20.82 -21.99
CA GLY A 147 13.88 20.35 -22.33
C GLY A 147 14.69 19.80 -21.16
N LYS A 148 14.14 19.68 -19.95
CA LYS A 148 14.79 19.15 -18.76
C LYS A 148 14.59 17.64 -18.60
N LYS A 149 15.50 17.00 -17.88
CA LYS A 149 15.40 15.57 -17.53
C LYS A 149 14.43 15.37 -16.38
N VAL A 150 13.34 14.64 -16.63
CA VAL A 150 12.30 14.33 -15.64
C VAL A 150 12.23 12.82 -15.41
N ALA A 151 12.55 12.39 -14.19
CA ALA A 151 12.55 10.98 -13.81
C ALA A 151 11.20 10.52 -13.26
N TYR A 152 10.75 9.35 -13.70
CA TYR A 152 9.54 8.69 -13.21
C TYR A 152 9.59 7.17 -13.43
N PRO A 153 8.87 6.37 -12.63
CA PRO A 153 8.72 4.94 -12.87
C PRO A 153 7.59 4.70 -13.90
N PRO A 154 7.90 4.09 -15.04
CA PRO A 154 6.90 3.83 -16.07
C PRO A 154 5.82 2.86 -15.57
N GLY A 155 4.59 3.01 -16.06
CA GLY A 155 3.50 2.10 -15.73
C GLY A 155 3.00 2.17 -14.29
N SER A 156 3.16 3.32 -13.63
CA SER A 156 2.76 3.52 -12.23
C SER A 156 1.89 4.76 -12.07
N GLY A 157 1.22 4.92 -10.90
CA GLY A 157 0.52 6.16 -10.54
C GLY A 157 1.41 7.40 -10.63
N ARG A 158 2.70 7.28 -10.29
CA ARG A 158 3.70 8.36 -10.46
C ARG A 158 3.88 8.75 -11.93
N HIS A 159 3.88 7.79 -12.86
CA HIS A 159 3.89 8.10 -14.29
C HIS A 159 2.67 8.91 -14.69
N MET A 160 1.47 8.47 -14.30
CA MET A 160 0.22 9.15 -14.59
C MET A 160 0.22 10.58 -14.03
N VAL A 161 0.57 10.76 -12.76
CA VAL A 161 0.61 12.09 -12.12
C VAL A 161 1.62 13.01 -12.79
N THR A 162 2.81 12.51 -13.16
CA THR A 162 3.83 13.30 -13.88
C THR A 162 3.28 13.79 -15.22
N ALA A 163 2.70 12.89 -16.00
CA ALA A 163 2.16 13.23 -17.31
C ALA A 163 0.98 14.22 -17.21
N ALA A 164 0.09 14.02 -16.25
CA ALA A 164 -1.05 14.89 -16.02
C ALA A 164 -0.64 16.30 -15.54
N LEU A 165 0.33 16.40 -14.63
CA LEU A 165 0.89 17.68 -14.18
C LEU A 165 1.52 18.45 -15.34
N LEU A 166 2.36 17.79 -16.14
CA LEU A 166 2.96 18.40 -17.32
C LEU A 166 1.90 18.87 -18.31
N LYS A 167 0.91 18.03 -18.62
CA LYS A 167 -0.20 18.36 -19.54
C LYS A 167 -0.99 19.58 -19.06
N LYS A 168 -1.31 19.67 -17.76
CA LYS A 168 -2.00 20.82 -17.14
C LYS A 168 -1.24 22.13 -17.33
N HIS A 169 0.09 22.07 -17.45
CA HIS A 169 0.98 23.21 -17.66
C HIS A 169 1.47 23.37 -19.12
N GLY A 170 0.77 22.73 -20.07
CA GLY A 170 1.05 22.88 -21.50
C GLY A 170 2.33 22.19 -21.95
N LEU A 171 2.77 21.16 -21.26
CA LEU A 171 3.92 20.31 -21.61
C LEU A 171 3.46 18.86 -21.88
N ASP A 172 4.10 18.23 -22.84
CA ASP A 172 3.94 16.81 -23.12
C ASP A 172 5.16 16.03 -22.58
N LEU A 173 4.91 14.97 -21.82
CA LEU A 173 5.95 14.18 -21.18
C LEU A 173 6.92 13.54 -22.20
N LYS A 174 6.43 13.23 -23.41
CA LYS A 174 7.25 12.53 -24.42
C LYS A 174 8.02 13.48 -25.35
N THR A 175 7.54 14.71 -25.52
CA THR A 175 8.08 15.62 -26.54
C THR A 175 8.66 16.91 -25.99
N ASP A 176 8.17 17.40 -24.85
CA ASP A 176 8.56 18.71 -24.29
C ASP A 176 9.62 18.61 -23.20
N VAL A 177 9.81 17.44 -22.58
CA VAL A 177 10.86 17.18 -21.59
C VAL A 177 11.77 16.06 -22.09
N GLN A 178 12.83 15.74 -21.36
CA GLN A 178 13.64 14.55 -21.58
C GLN A 178 13.19 13.48 -20.56
N PRO A 179 12.33 12.52 -20.94
CA PRO A 179 11.84 11.50 -20.03
C PRO A 179 12.97 10.56 -19.61
N VAL A 180 13.07 10.30 -18.30
CA VAL A 180 14.04 9.34 -17.73
C VAL A 180 13.22 8.28 -16.99
N GLU A 181 13.03 7.16 -17.67
CA GLU A 181 12.29 6.01 -17.15
C GLU A 181 13.19 5.18 -16.24
N LEU A 182 12.80 5.02 -14.98
CA LEU A 182 13.56 4.33 -13.95
C LEU A 182 12.66 3.37 -13.19
N ALA A 183 13.20 2.25 -12.71
CA ALA A 183 12.51 1.46 -11.70
C ALA A 183 12.23 2.29 -10.45
N GLY A 184 11.14 2.00 -9.74
CA GLY A 184 10.71 2.83 -8.61
C GLY A 184 11.78 3.09 -7.54
N ALA A 185 12.62 2.08 -7.28
CA ALA A 185 13.74 2.18 -6.34
C ALA A 185 14.94 3.00 -6.86
N GLU A 186 15.04 3.22 -8.18
CA GLU A 186 16.16 3.94 -8.78
C GLU A 186 15.94 5.46 -8.86
N VAL A 187 14.69 5.91 -8.69
CA VAL A 187 14.33 7.35 -8.82
C VAL A 187 15.07 8.19 -7.77
N VAL A 188 15.02 7.80 -6.50
CA VAL A 188 15.65 8.55 -5.39
C VAL A 188 17.16 8.65 -5.55
N PRO A 189 17.92 7.56 -5.72
CA PRO A 189 19.37 7.66 -5.87
C PRO A 189 19.79 8.42 -7.13
N THR A 190 19.06 8.29 -8.24
CA THR A 190 19.35 9.04 -9.48
C THR A 190 19.13 10.55 -9.31
N PHE A 191 18.04 10.92 -8.62
CA PHE A 191 17.75 12.32 -8.30
C PHE A 191 18.78 12.90 -7.33
N ALA A 192 19.09 12.18 -6.25
CA ALA A 192 20.09 12.61 -5.24
C ALA A 192 21.49 12.78 -5.86
N ALA A 193 21.86 11.94 -6.84
CA ALA A 193 23.11 12.08 -7.58
C ALA A 193 23.13 13.29 -8.54
N GLY A 194 22.00 13.99 -8.72
CA GLY A 194 21.90 15.14 -9.62
C GLY A 194 21.88 14.78 -11.11
N ALA A 195 21.61 13.52 -11.45
CA ALA A 195 21.59 13.02 -12.84
C ALA A 195 20.34 13.47 -13.62
N VAL A 196 19.29 13.92 -12.90
CA VAL A 196 18.04 14.45 -13.45
C VAL A 196 17.71 15.81 -12.83
N ASP A 197 16.90 16.61 -13.53
CA ASP A 197 16.55 17.96 -13.10
C ASP A 197 15.30 17.98 -12.20
N ALA A 198 14.39 17.04 -12.41
CA ALA A 198 13.18 16.83 -11.63
C ALA A 198 12.85 15.34 -11.53
N ALA A 199 12.07 14.97 -10.51
CA ALA A 199 11.58 13.61 -10.32
C ALA A 199 10.24 13.62 -9.61
N ILE A 200 9.40 12.60 -9.90
CA ILE A 200 8.21 12.32 -9.10
C ILE A 200 8.58 11.32 -8.00
N VAL A 201 8.33 11.71 -6.75
CA VAL A 201 8.71 10.94 -5.57
C VAL A 201 7.50 10.69 -4.66
N LEU A 202 7.60 9.69 -3.79
CA LEU A 202 6.62 9.43 -2.74
C LEU A 202 6.86 10.36 -1.55
N GLY A 203 5.86 10.53 -0.68
CA GLY A 203 5.95 11.41 0.47
C GLY A 203 7.10 11.08 1.42
N ASN A 204 7.34 9.80 1.73
CA ASN A 204 8.49 9.37 2.51
C ASN A 204 9.82 9.70 1.80
N GLN A 205 9.89 9.48 0.49
CA GLN A 205 11.07 9.81 -0.32
C GLN A 205 11.34 11.31 -0.38
N TYR A 206 10.28 12.13 -0.41
CA TYR A 206 10.38 13.58 -0.31
C TYR A 206 11.11 14.03 0.96
N TYR A 207 10.73 13.45 2.10
CA TYR A 207 11.41 13.73 3.37
C TYR A 207 12.83 13.17 3.43
N GLN A 208 13.06 11.97 2.93
CA GLN A 208 14.41 11.36 2.84
C GLN A 208 15.36 12.19 1.96
N LEU A 209 14.85 12.89 0.97
CA LEU A 209 15.63 13.79 0.10
C LEU A 209 15.85 15.19 0.71
N GLY A 210 15.41 15.44 1.94
CA GLY A 210 15.58 16.73 2.61
C GLY A 210 14.64 17.82 2.10
N GLU A 211 13.44 17.45 1.72
CA GLU A 211 12.36 18.38 1.34
C GLU A 211 12.74 19.28 0.14
N PRO A 212 13.10 18.71 -1.03
CA PRO A 212 13.44 19.49 -2.22
C PRO A 212 12.25 20.34 -2.71
N PRO A 213 12.48 21.41 -3.51
CA PRO A 213 11.41 22.27 -4.01
C PRO A 213 10.31 21.48 -4.73
N VAL A 214 9.07 21.57 -4.26
CA VAL A 214 7.89 20.95 -4.87
C VAL A 214 7.37 21.84 -5.99
N LEU A 215 7.20 21.29 -7.19
CA LEU A 215 6.63 21.96 -8.36
C LEU A 215 5.12 21.69 -8.49
N GLY A 216 4.66 20.55 -7.97
CA GLY A 216 3.26 20.14 -7.98
C GLY A 216 3.12 18.78 -7.30
N ASP A 217 1.89 18.37 -7.03
CA ASP A 217 1.55 17.13 -6.36
C ASP A 217 0.36 16.42 -7.03
N GLY A 218 -0.02 15.28 -6.47
CA GLY A 218 -1.10 14.44 -7.00
C GLY A 218 -2.52 14.96 -6.75
N THR A 219 -2.70 16.13 -6.11
CA THR A 219 -4.03 16.65 -5.76
C THR A 219 -4.91 16.82 -7.00
N GLY A 220 -6.10 16.20 -6.95
CA GLY A 220 -7.06 16.21 -8.06
C GLY A 220 -6.67 15.39 -9.28
N ILE A 221 -5.58 14.59 -9.19
CA ILE A 221 -5.10 13.68 -10.23
C ILE A 221 -5.09 12.25 -9.71
N ASN A 222 -4.49 12.04 -8.55
CA ASN A 222 -4.43 10.72 -7.93
C ASN A 222 -5.75 10.40 -7.20
N THR A 223 -6.30 9.22 -7.44
CA THR A 223 -7.53 8.76 -6.80
C THR A 223 -7.27 8.04 -5.48
N GLY A 224 -6.00 7.74 -5.18
CA GLY A 224 -5.60 6.93 -4.01
C GLY A 224 -6.08 5.48 -4.09
N ILE A 225 -6.42 5.00 -5.31
CA ILE A 225 -6.89 3.63 -5.49
C ILE A 225 -5.76 2.64 -5.27
N GLN A 226 -6.06 1.63 -4.44
CA GLN A 226 -5.32 0.39 -4.30
C GLN A 226 -6.26 -0.76 -4.62
N THR A 227 -5.77 -1.76 -5.30
CA THR A 227 -6.59 -2.89 -5.73
C THR A 227 -6.08 -4.20 -5.15
N LEU A 228 -7.01 -5.08 -4.78
CA LEU A 228 -6.73 -6.50 -4.63
C LEU A 228 -7.12 -7.19 -5.93
N ILE A 229 -6.18 -7.85 -6.56
CA ILE A 229 -6.34 -8.54 -7.84
C ILE A 229 -6.01 -10.02 -7.73
N VAL A 230 -6.62 -10.82 -8.57
CA VAL A 230 -6.37 -12.26 -8.68
C VAL A 230 -6.32 -12.68 -10.15
N HIS A 231 -5.65 -13.79 -10.43
CA HIS A 231 -5.86 -14.50 -11.68
C HIS A 231 -7.24 -15.16 -11.66
N LYS A 232 -8.03 -15.05 -12.75
CA LYS A 232 -9.42 -15.54 -12.80
C LYS A 232 -9.53 -17.02 -12.43
N ASP A 233 -8.55 -17.83 -12.82
CA ASP A 233 -8.58 -19.27 -12.59
C ASP A 233 -8.51 -19.65 -11.10
N VAL A 234 -7.88 -18.84 -10.24
CA VAL A 234 -7.82 -19.14 -8.81
C VAL A 234 -9.22 -19.13 -8.16
N LEU A 235 -10.15 -18.37 -8.75
CA LEU A 235 -11.52 -18.30 -8.27
C LEU A 235 -12.38 -19.51 -8.68
N ASN A 236 -11.87 -20.37 -9.56
CA ASN A 236 -12.51 -21.64 -9.94
C ASN A 236 -12.22 -22.75 -8.92
N ASP A 237 -11.22 -22.59 -8.05
CA ASP A 237 -10.97 -23.46 -6.91
C ASP A 237 -11.84 -23.00 -5.72
N PRO A 238 -12.83 -23.80 -5.27
CA PRO A 238 -13.71 -23.38 -4.18
C PRO A 238 -12.98 -23.10 -2.86
N ALA A 239 -11.91 -23.86 -2.55
CA ALA A 239 -11.13 -23.69 -1.33
C ALA A 239 -10.35 -22.36 -1.37
N LYS A 240 -9.73 -22.05 -2.52
CA LYS A 240 -9.03 -20.79 -2.74
C LYS A 240 -10.02 -19.61 -2.73
N ALA A 241 -11.14 -19.71 -3.42
CA ALA A 241 -12.16 -18.66 -3.44
C ALA A 241 -12.72 -18.37 -2.04
N ALA A 242 -12.96 -19.40 -1.22
CA ALA A 242 -13.38 -19.25 0.17
C ALA A 242 -12.29 -18.57 1.03
N ALA A 243 -11.04 -19.01 0.89
CA ALA A 243 -9.91 -18.42 1.62
C ALA A 243 -9.65 -16.96 1.22
N ILE A 244 -9.80 -16.62 -0.07
CA ILE A 244 -9.70 -15.24 -0.57
C ILE A 244 -10.82 -14.38 0.02
N GLY A 245 -12.05 -14.90 0.13
CA GLY A 245 -13.15 -14.18 0.76
C GLY A 245 -12.88 -13.86 2.24
N ASP A 246 -12.41 -14.84 3.02
CA ASP A 246 -12.01 -14.62 4.42
C ASP A 246 -10.84 -13.64 4.53
N TYR A 247 -9.83 -13.78 3.65
CA TYR A 247 -8.71 -12.84 3.57
C TYR A 247 -9.17 -11.40 3.29
N VAL A 248 -10.10 -11.19 2.35
CA VAL A 248 -10.65 -9.85 2.07
C VAL A 248 -11.28 -9.24 3.32
N GLY A 249 -12.12 -9.98 4.06
CA GLY A 249 -12.71 -9.49 5.30
C GLY A 249 -11.66 -9.08 6.34
N ARG A 250 -10.63 -9.89 6.52
CA ARG A 250 -9.52 -9.61 7.44
C ARG A 250 -8.64 -8.45 6.97
N ALA A 251 -8.42 -8.32 5.67
CA ALA A 251 -7.68 -7.20 5.09
C ALA A 251 -8.44 -5.87 5.29
N VAL A 252 -9.78 -5.88 5.16
CA VAL A 252 -10.62 -4.73 5.50
C VAL A 252 -10.49 -4.38 6.98
N ALA A 253 -10.63 -5.36 7.89
CA ALA A 253 -10.49 -5.15 9.33
C ALA A 253 -9.10 -4.59 9.70
N ALA A 254 -8.03 -5.16 9.15
CA ALA A 254 -6.66 -4.69 9.37
C ALA A 254 -6.43 -3.27 8.83
N ASN A 255 -7.06 -2.93 7.71
CA ASN A 255 -7.02 -1.57 7.19
C ASN A 255 -7.77 -0.59 8.11
N ASN A 256 -8.97 -0.96 8.55
CA ASN A 256 -9.80 -0.12 9.42
C ASN A 256 -9.19 0.06 10.82
N TRP A 257 -8.42 -0.91 11.31
CA TRP A 257 -7.67 -0.82 12.55
C TRP A 257 -6.76 0.42 12.59
N LYS A 258 -6.20 0.85 11.48
CA LYS A 258 -5.35 2.05 11.38
C LYS A 258 -6.07 3.34 11.79
N ASP A 259 -7.41 3.41 11.65
CA ASP A 259 -8.20 4.59 12.00
C ASP A 259 -8.18 4.85 13.51
N THR A 260 -8.14 3.80 14.30
CA THR A 260 -8.15 3.86 15.77
C THR A 260 -6.75 3.74 16.38
N HIS A 261 -5.75 3.36 15.59
CA HIS A 261 -4.36 3.12 16.02
C HIS A 261 -3.36 3.95 15.20
N ALA A 262 -3.73 5.20 14.88
CA ALA A 262 -2.95 6.08 13.99
C ALA A 262 -1.49 6.26 14.45
N ASP A 263 -1.24 6.49 15.73
CA ASP A 263 0.10 6.70 16.27
C ASP A 263 0.97 5.43 16.18
N GLU A 264 0.37 4.26 16.40
CA GLU A 264 1.05 2.98 16.24
C GLU A 264 1.37 2.72 14.76
N TRP A 265 0.38 2.93 13.87
CA TRP A 265 0.60 2.84 12.42
C TRP A 265 1.70 3.78 11.94
N ILE A 266 1.71 5.05 12.39
CA ILE A 266 2.75 6.03 12.05
C ILE A 266 4.12 5.54 12.52
N SER A 267 4.20 5.05 13.75
CA SER A 267 5.46 4.56 14.33
C SER A 267 6.00 3.33 13.60
N GLU A 268 5.14 2.35 13.29
CA GLU A 268 5.58 1.10 12.65
C GLU A 268 5.84 1.28 11.15
N TYR A 269 4.94 1.95 10.43
CA TYR A 269 5.06 2.11 8.98
C TYR A 269 6.01 3.25 8.60
N TYR A 270 5.72 4.49 9.02
CA TYR A 270 6.50 5.63 8.55
C TYR A 270 7.87 5.74 9.24
N VAL A 271 7.94 5.52 10.57
CA VAL A 271 9.20 5.67 11.28
C VAL A 271 10.09 4.45 11.09
N LYS A 272 9.63 3.25 11.47
CA LYS A 272 10.48 2.06 11.45
C LYS A 272 10.74 1.53 10.05
N GLN A 273 9.71 1.47 9.20
CA GLN A 273 9.85 0.88 7.87
C GLN A 273 10.29 1.88 6.82
N GLN A 274 9.75 3.12 6.85
CA GLN A 274 10.06 4.14 5.84
C GLN A 274 11.19 5.09 6.25
N GLY A 275 11.67 5.05 7.50
CA GLY A 275 12.86 5.76 7.96
C GLY A 275 12.70 7.28 8.06
N ILE A 276 11.50 7.81 8.24
CA ILE A 276 11.24 9.23 8.47
C ILE A 276 10.85 9.49 9.93
N THR A 277 10.80 10.74 10.35
CA THR A 277 10.42 11.08 11.73
C THR A 277 8.92 10.89 11.97
N PHE A 278 8.52 10.74 13.24
CA PHE A 278 7.10 10.62 13.61
C PHE A 278 6.27 11.82 13.11
N GLU A 279 6.79 13.04 13.27
CA GLU A 279 6.12 14.26 12.80
C GLU A 279 5.96 14.30 11.27
N GLN A 280 6.94 13.82 10.53
CA GLN A 280 6.84 13.69 9.08
C GLN A 280 5.83 12.62 8.68
N GLY A 281 5.86 11.47 9.36
CA GLY A 281 4.89 10.40 9.16
C GLY A 281 3.46 10.85 9.48
N LYS A 282 3.29 11.62 10.57
CA LYS A 282 1.99 12.20 10.94
C LYS A 282 1.46 13.15 9.86
N LYS A 283 2.31 14.03 9.32
CA LYS A 283 1.92 14.90 8.20
C LYS A 283 1.49 14.11 6.96
N LEU A 284 2.20 13.03 6.60
CA LEU A 284 1.80 12.18 5.48
C LEU A 284 0.47 11.47 5.76
N TYR A 285 0.31 10.93 6.97
CA TYR A 285 -0.94 10.29 7.37
C TYR A 285 -2.14 11.26 7.29
N GLU A 286 -1.95 12.51 7.69
CA GLU A 286 -2.98 13.56 7.62
C GLU A 286 -3.30 13.97 6.17
N VAL A 287 -2.28 14.04 5.29
CA VAL A 287 -2.42 14.44 3.87
C VAL A 287 -2.99 13.31 3.02
N ASP A 288 -2.43 12.11 3.16
CA ASP A 288 -2.88 10.94 2.39
C ASP A 288 -4.24 10.45 2.89
N GLY A 289 -4.54 10.69 4.19
CA GLY A 289 -5.73 10.19 4.85
C GLY A 289 -5.76 8.66 4.84
N LEU A 290 -6.86 8.11 5.32
CA LEU A 290 -7.08 6.66 5.31
C LEU A 290 -7.91 6.27 4.10
N ALA A 291 -7.37 5.40 3.27
CA ALA A 291 -8.13 4.75 2.23
C ALA A 291 -9.08 3.73 2.87
N SER A 292 -10.33 3.74 2.47
CA SER A 292 -11.32 2.72 2.87
C SER A 292 -11.54 1.71 1.76
N TYR A 293 -11.94 0.50 2.11
CA TYR A 293 -12.44 -0.46 1.13
C TYR A 293 -13.88 -0.11 0.75
N TYR A 294 -14.12 -0.10 -0.56
CA TYR A 294 -15.45 0.13 -1.15
C TYR A 294 -15.99 -1.19 -1.71
N PRO A 295 -17.31 -1.41 -1.63
CA PRO A 295 -17.95 -2.39 -2.50
C PRO A 295 -17.64 -2.06 -3.96
N ILE A 296 -17.42 -3.09 -4.78
CA ILE A 296 -17.25 -2.93 -6.23
C ILE A 296 -18.64 -2.80 -6.86
N ASP A 297 -19.06 -1.57 -7.08
CA ASP A 297 -20.34 -1.17 -7.65
C ASP A 297 -20.14 -0.19 -8.83
N ALA A 298 -21.20 0.47 -9.23
CA ALA A 298 -21.14 1.43 -10.35
C ALA A 298 -20.22 2.62 -10.04
N ASP A 299 -20.30 3.16 -8.81
CA ASP A 299 -19.58 4.36 -8.42
C ASP A 299 -18.07 4.07 -8.25
N SER A 300 -17.70 3.01 -7.54
CA SER A 300 -16.31 2.61 -7.38
C SER A 300 -15.68 2.16 -8.70
N THR A 301 -16.45 1.51 -9.57
CA THR A 301 -16.00 1.16 -10.93
C THR A 301 -15.81 2.40 -11.79
N ALA A 302 -16.69 3.41 -11.69
CA ALA A 302 -16.54 4.69 -12.40
C ALA A 302 -15.31 5.45 -11.90
N LEU A 303 -15.03 5.46 -10.59
CA LEU A 303 -13.81 6.03 -10.05
C LEU A 303 -12.57 5.31 -10.62
N PHE A 304 -12.58 3.98 -10.69
CA PHE A 304 -11.47 3.23 -11.29
C PHE A 304 -11.35 3.51 -12.80
N GLN A 305 -12.48 3.74 -13.52
CA GLN A 305 -12.46 4.12 -14.92
C GLN A 305 -11.74 5.45 -15.13
N THR A 306 -11.85 6.43 -14.22
CA THR A 306 -11.14 7.73 -14.36
C THR A 306 -9.63 7.55 -14.42
N VAL A 307 -9.09 6.51 -13.78
CA VAL A 307 -7.66 6.17 -13.87
C VAL A 307 -7.31 5.68 -15.27
N ALA A 308 -8.10 4.77 -15.84
CA ALA A 308 -7.88 4.26 -17.20
C ALA A 308 -7.99 5.39 -18.24
N ASP A 309 -8.96 6.27 -18.06
CA ASP A 309 -9.15 7.45 -18.91
C ASP A 309 -7.93 8.40 -18.84
N GLY A 310 -7.45 8.70 -17.64
CA GLY A 310 -6.25 9.50 -17.41
C GLY A 310 -5.00 8.89 -18.03
N LEU A 311 -4.83 7.58 -17.97
CA LEU A 311 -3.73 6.85 -18.62
C LEU A 311 -3.81 6.96 -20.15
N PHE A 312 -5.00 6.89 -20.72
CA PHE A 312 -5.20 7.08 -22.16
C PHE A 312 -4.95 8.53 -22.57
N GLU A 313 -5.50 9.48 -21.85
CA GLU A 313 -5.30 10.91 -22.11
C GLU A 313 -3.83 11.37 -22.04
N THR A 314 -3.05 10.76 -21.14
CA THR A 314 -1.62 11.01 -21.00
C THR A 314 -0.78 10.13 -21.94
N ARG A 315 -1.42 9.35 -22.82
CA ARG A 315 -0.78 8.44 -23.78
C ARG A 315 0.10 7.38 -23.10
N THR A 316 -0.22 7.04 -21.86
CA THR A 316 0.42 5.93 -21.14
C THR A 316 -0.08 4.60 -21.67
N THR A 317 -1.39 4.49 -21.93
CA THR A 317 -1.99 3.39 -22.70
C THR A 317 -2.19 3.79 -24.16
N LYS A 318 -2.21 2.79 -25.06
CA LYS A 318 -2.44 2.99 -26.50
C LYS A 318 -3.92 2.98 -26.83
N THR A 319 -4.70 2.25 -26.06
CA THR A 319 -6.14 2.08 -26.21
C THR A 319 -6.89 2.65 -25.00
N HIS A 320 -8.12 3.02 -25.22
CA HIS A 320 -9.04 3.40 -24.14
C HIS A 320 -9.56 2.10 -23.49
N VAL A 321 -9.07 1.81 -22.27
CA VAL A 321 -9.41 0.58 -21.54
C VAL A 321 -10.73 0.76 -20.80
N ASP A 322 -11.70 -0.11 -21.06
CA ASP A 322 -12.88 -0.30 -20.22
C ASP A 322 -12.51 -1.23 -19.05
N VAL A 323 -12.59 -0.73 -17.81
CA VAL A 323 -12.23 -1.51 -16.61
C VAL A 323 -13.35 -2.43 -16.14
N LYS A 324 -14.59 -2.23 -16.59
CA LYS A 324 -15.76 -2.98 -16.13
C LYS A 324 -15.65 -4.51 -16.26
N PRO A 325 -15.06 -5.10 -17.32
CA PRO A 325 -14.87 -6.54 -17.41
C PRO A 325 -13.80 -7.10 -16.45
N TYR A 326 -13.04 -6.22 -15.78
CA TYR A 326 -11.91 -6.56 -14.93
C TYR A 326 -12.14 -6.26 -13.45
N VAL A 327 -13.41 -6.12 -13.06
CA VAL A 327 -13.84 -5.99 -11.66
C VAL A 327 -14.86 -7.06 -11.31
N ASP A 328 -14.84 -7.54 -10.06
CA ASP A 328 -15.72 -8.60 -9.58
C ASP A 328 -16.15 -8.32 -8.13
N GLY A 329 -17.42 -7.99 -7.96
CA GLY A 329 -18.03 -7.65 -6.67
C GLY A 329 -18.44 -8.85 -5.80
N ARG A 330 -17.97 -10.07 -6.07
CA ARG A 330 -18.39 -11.29 -5.33
C ARG A 330 -18.17 -11.21 -3.82
N TYR A 331 -17.23 -10.39 -3.36
CA TYR A 331 -16.91 -10.20 -1.94
C TYR A 331 -17.49 -8.89 -1.35
N ASN A 332 -18.34 -8.17 -2.07
CA ASN A 332 -18.95 -6.91 -1.62
C ASN A 332 -19.66 -7.04 -0.27
N ALA A 333 -20.42 -8.12 -0.08
CA ALA A 333 -21.13 -8.35 1.19
C ALA A 333 -20.15 -8.47 2.37
N ILE A 334 -18.98 -9.06 2.16
CA ILE A 334 -17.93 -9.19 3.18
C ILE A 334 -17.34 -7.81 3.51
N VAL A 335 -17.00 -7.02 2.48
CA VAL A 335 -16.48 -5.65 2.64
C VAL A 335 -17.45 -4.77 3.40
N THR A 336 -18.72 -4.78 3.01
CA THR A 336 -19.78 -3.98 3.64
C THR A 336 -19.96 -4.39 5.10
N ALA A 337 -20.13 -5.68 5.38
CA ALA A 337 -20.34 -6.19 6.72
C ALA A 337 -19.14 -5.87 7.66
N GLN A 338 -17.90 -5.92 7.14
CA GLN A 338 -16.73 -5.59 7.94
C GLN A 338 -16.66 -4.09 8.23
N ASN A 339 -16.87 -3.23 7.25
CA ASN A 339 -16.93 -1.78 7.47
C ASN A 339 -18.03 -1.40 8.49
N GLU A 340 -19.22 -2.01 8.40
CA GLU A 340 -20.31 -1.80 9.36
C GLU A 340 -19.90 -2.23 10.77
N LEU A 341 -19.26 -3.39 10.93
CA LEU A 341 -18.79 -3.88 12.23
C LEU A 341 -17.78 -2.93 12.85
N ASP A 342 -16.86 -2.39 12.05
CA ASP A 342 -15.79 -1.49 12.50
C ASP A 342 -16.27 -0.04 12.61
N GLY A 343 -17.52 0.26 12.22
CA GLY A 343 -18.09 1.62 12.25
C GLY A 343 -17.50 2.56 11.21
N VAL A 344 -16.85 2.01 10.17
CA VAL A 344 -16.23 2.78 9.08
C VAL A 344 -17.25 3.06 7.99
N GLN A 345 -17.37 4.33 7.64
CA GLN A 345 -18.16 4.78 6.48
C GLN A 345 -17.20 5.34 5.42
N PRO A 346 -17.00 4.64 4.31
CA PRO A 346 -16.21 5.16 3.20
C PRO A 346 -16.73 6.51 2.72
N LYS A 347 -15.84 7.43 2.39
CA LYS A 347 -16.23 8.75 1.86
C LYS A 347 -17.04 8.56 0.58
N PRO A 348 -18.10 9.39 0.35
CA PRO A 348 -18.82 9.33 -0.92
C PRO A 348 -17.86 9.54 -2.09
N ILE A 349 -17.97 8.68 -3.10
CA ILE A 349 -17.33 8.91 -4.38
C ILE A 349 -18.19 9.97 -5.08
N SER A 350 -17.67 11.21 -5.10
CA SER A 350 -18.35 12.28 -5.86
C SER A 350 -18.19 12.00 -7.34
N SER A 351 -19.31 11.81 -8.03
CA SER A 351 -19.39 11.78 -9.49
C SER A 351 -18.93 13.10 -10.14
#